data_47a776779dd46543262e55c199839668
#
_entry.id   47a776779dd46543262e55c199839668
#
_cell.length_a   1.000
_cell.length_b   1.000
_cell.length_c   1.000
_cell.angle_alpha   90.00
_cell.angle_beta   90.00
_cell.angle_gamma   90.00
#
_symmetry.space_group_name_H-M   'P 1'
#
loop_
_entity.id
_entity.type
_entity.pdbx_description
1 polymer ?
#
loop_
_entity_poly.entity_id
_entity_poly.type
_entity_poly.pdbx_seq_one_letter_code
_entity_poly.pdbx_strand_id
1 'polypeptide(L)'
;MRTLNLKPGLMLLAALVALAAGCSKTTGVGGAAGDATPETLKANAQFAKDLKLDDQQDFEDARRGFIARPSGKILTADGSVLHDFDAYQFIEGKAPDTVNPSLWRHALLNAQFGLFKVTDGVYQLRGFDVANITLVEGKTGWIVVDALTSRESAAAAMAFARQQLGDKPVTALVFTHSHADHFGGALGVIGADEA
;
A
#
# COMPACT_ATOMS: atom_id res chain seq x y z
N MET A 1 56.26 -4.64 51.13
CA MET A 1 55.14 -4.16 50.36
C MET A 1 55.30 -4.65 48.94
N ARG A 2 54.47 -5.68 48.47
CA ARG A 2 54.47 -6.19 47.11
C ARG A 2 53.29 -5.57 46.36
N THR A 3 53.62 -4.73 45.41
CA THR A 3 52.55 -4.18 44.47
C THR A 3 52.23 -5.19 43.46
N LEU A 4 50.93 -5.59 43.36
CA LEU A 4 50.40 -6.41 42.29
C LEU A 4 50.21 -5.53 41.03
N ASN A 5 51.04 -5.82 40.00
CA ASN A 5 50.84 -5.27 38.67
C ASN A 5 49.79 -6.08 37.95
N LEU A 6 48.54 -5.60 37.88
CA LEU A 6 47.52 -6.16 37.02
C LEU A 6 47.74 -5.68 35.58
N LYS A 7 47.86 -6.61 34.65
CA LYS A 7 48.00 -6.34 33.21
C LYS A 7 46.74 -5.68 32.64
N PRO A 8 46.85 -4.65 31.78
CA PRO A 8 45.71 -3.88 31.28
C PRO A 8 44.68 -4.68 30.42
N GLY A 9 45.03 -5.89 29.98
CA GLY A 9 44.13 -6.74 29.20
C GLY A 9 42.99 -7.38 30.00
N LEU A 10 43.09 -7.45 31.34
CA LEU A 10 42.05 -8.11 32.17
C LEU A 10 40.91 -7.15 32.53
N MET A 11 41.15 -5.82 32.48
CA MET A 11 40.09 -4.81 32.71
C MET A 11 39.16 -4.62 31.52
N LEU A 12 39.65 -4.89 30.30
CA LEU A 12 38.77 -4.76 29.09
C LEU A 12 37.76 -5.89 28.97
N LEU A 13 38.10 -7.08 29.48
CA LEU A 13 37.19 -8.24 29.45
C LEU A 13 36.05 -8.13 30.49
N ALA A 14 36.31 -7.49 31.63
CA ALA A 14 35.29 -7.26 32.66
C ALA A 14 34.29 -6.16 32.26
N ALA A 15 34.69 -5.17 31.47
CA ALA A 15 33.81 -4.13 30.98
C ALA A 15 32.86 -4.64 29.87
N LEU A 16 33.31 -5.59 29.02
CA LEU A 16 32.44 -6.18 27.96
C LEU A 16 31.38 -7.13 28.51
N VAL A 17 31.64 -7.82 29.64
CA VAL A 17 30.63 -8.71 30.26
C VAL A 17 29.55 -7.91 30.99
N ALA A 18 29.84 -6.70 31.48
CA ALA A 18 28.84 -5.84 32.11
C ALA A 18 27.89 -5.18 31.13
N LEU A 19 28.28 -4.95 29.84
CA LEU A 19 27.39 -4.44 28.82
C LEU A 19 26.40 -5.51 28.25
N ALA A 20 26.75 -6.80 28.33
CA ALA A 20 25.85 -7.89 27.88
C ALA A 20 24.74 -8.24 28.88
N ALA A 21 24.84 -7.80 30.14
CA ALA A 21 23.85 -8.05 31.18
C ALA A 21 22.71 -6.98 31.25
N GLY A 22 22.80 -5.93 30.42
CA GLY A 22 21.86 -4.80 30.42
C GLY A 22 20.60 -4.99 29.54
N CYS A 23 20.42 -6.13 28.88
CA CYS A 23 19.10 -6.48 28.32
C CYS A 23 18.16 -6.92 29.44
N SER A 24 17.64 -5.96 30.18
CA SER A 24 16.49 -6.11 31.05
C SER A 24 15.39 -6.79 30.26
N LYS A 25 15.00 -8.01 30.63
CA LYS A 25 13.74 -8.61 30.21
C LYS A 25 12.65 -7.63 30.63
N THR A 26 12.16 -6.81 29.72
CA THR A 26 10.83 -6.25 29.87
C THR A 26 9.91 -7.44 30.01
N THR A 27 9.41 -7.66 31.21
CA THR A 27 8.28 -8.54 31.46
C THR A 27 7.13 -7.95 30.67
N GLY A 28 7.01 -8.34 29.40
CA GLY A 28 5.82 -8.09 28.62
C GLY A 28 4.65 -8.68 29.40
N VAL A 29 3.65 -7.87 29.65
CA VAL A 29 2.34 -8.33 30.09
C VAL A 29 1.93 -9.39 29.07
N GLY A 30 1.87 -10.67 29.51
CA GLY A 30 1.78 -11.81 28.62
C GLY A 30 0.39 -11.95 28.01
N GLY A 31 0.21 -11.40 26.82
CA GLY A 31 -0.73 -11.89 25.83
C GLY A 31 0.03 -12.76 24.82
N ALA A 32 -0.59 -13.75 24.23
CA ALA A 32 -0.04 -14.44 23.09
C ALA A 32 0.28 -13.41 21.98
N ALA A 33 1.37 -13.63 21.23
CA ALA A 33 1.71 -12.73 20.13
C ALA A 33 0.51 -12.64 19.17
N GLY A 34 -0.10 -11.47 19.07
CA GLY A 34 -1.30 -11.24 18.23
C GLY A 34 -2.54 -10.75 19.00
N ASP A 35 -2.58 -10.83 20.33
CA ASP A 35 -3.72 -10.33 21.11
C ASP A 35 -3.57 -8.83 21.42
N ALA A 36 -4.71 -8.11 21.41
CA ALA A 36 -4.75 -6.72 21.80
C ALA A 36 -4.60 -6.59 23.33
N THR A 37 -3.79 -5.62 23.79
CA THR A 37 -3.72 -5.30 25.22
C THR A 37 -5.02 -4.62 25.69
N PRO A 38 -5.34 -4.64 26.99
CA PRO A 38 -6.49 -3.93 27.55
C PRO A 38 -6.51 -2.43 27.19
N GLU A 39 -5.35 -1.79 27.12
CA GLU A 39 -5.19 -0.38 26.73
C GLU A 39 -5.56 -0.19 25.26
N THR A 40 -5.10 -1.07 24.37
CA THR A 40 -5.47 -1.07 22.95
C THR A 40 -6.96 -1.25 22.75
N LEU A 41 -7.56 -2.23 23.42
CA LEU A 41 -9.02 -2.46 23.38
C LEU A 41 -9.80 -1.22 23.83
N LYS A 42 -9.37 -0.58 24.93
CA LYS A 42 -10.01 0.63 25.44
C LYS A 42 -9.89 1.80 24.46
N ALA A 43 -8.71 2.01 23.87
CA ALA A 43 -8.47 3.07 22.90
C ALA A 43 -9.33 2.84 21.63
N ASN A 44 -9.34 1.63 21.09
CA ASN A 44 -10.12 1.28 19.90
C ASN A 44 -11.63 1.43 20.14
N ALA A 45 -12.12 1.02 21.33
CA ALA A 45 -13.52 1.20 21.72
C ALA A 45 -13.92 2.68 21.86
N GLN A 46 -13.00 3.55 22.27
CA GLN A 46 -13.24 5.00 22.33
C GLN A 46 -13.34 5.57 20.93
N PHE A 47 -12.41 5.26 20.02
CA PHE A 47 -12.49 5.69 18.60
C PHE A 47 -13.80 5.24 17.95
N ALA A 48 -14.23 4.01 18.21
CA ALA A 48 -15.48 3.49 17.66
C ALA A 48 -16.73 4.27 18.12
N LYS A 49 -16.69 4.92 19.30
CA LYS A 49 -17.80 5.76 19.79
C LYS A 49 -17.76 7.17 19.21
N ASP A 50 -16.56 7.70 18.97
CA ASP A 50 -16.36 9.09 18.58
C ASP A 50 -16.56 9.31 17.07
N LEU A 51 -16.51 8.22 16.28
CA LEU A 51 -16.55 8.27 14.81
C LEU A 51 -17.83 7.60 14.27
N LYS A 52 -18.38 8.16 13.19
CA LYS A 52 -19.51 7.57 12.44
C LYS A 52 -19.02 6.43 11.53
N LEU A 53 -18.55 5.33 12.11
CA LEU A 53 -17.97 4.21 11.37
C LEU A 53 -19.01 3.39 10.58
N ASP A 54 -20.28 3.57 10.87
CA ASP A 54 -21.44 2.94 10.22
C ASP A 54 -21.95 3.70 8.98
N ASP A 55 -21.41 4.90 8.71
CA ASP A 55 -21.75 5.67 7.51
C ASP A 55 -21.36 4.89 6.24
N GLN A 56 -22.36 4.62 5.39
CA GLN A 56 -22.19 3.85 4.15
C GLN A 56 -21.96 4.71 2.92
N GLN A 57 -22.09 6.04 3.01
CA GLN A 57 -21.98 6.93 1.84
C GLN A 57 -20.61 6.79 1.14
N ASP A 58 -19.51 6.73 1.91
CA ASP A 58 -18.17 6.56 1.35
C ASP A 58 -18.04 5.23 0.60
N PHE A 59 -18.69 4.15 1.09
CA PHE A 59 -18.65 2.85 0.42
C PHE A 59 -19.47 2.86 -0.87
N GLU A 60 -20.59 3.55 -0.91
CA GLU A 60 -21.38 3.75 -2.13
C GLU A 60 -20.57 4.55 -3.16
N ASP A 61 -19.91 5.62 -2.71
CA ASP A 61 -19.07 6.47 -3.56
C ASP A 61 -17.82 5.73 -4.05
N ALA A 62 -17.18 4.93 -3.19
CA ALA A 62 -16.02 4.13 -3.57
C ALA A 62 -16.35 3.07 -4.64
N ARG A 63 -17.56 2.51 -4.63
CA ARG A 63 -18.02 1.52 -5.61
C ARG A 63 -18.65 2.11 -6.86
N ARG A 64 -18.93 3.42 -6.86
CA ARG A 64 -19.61 4.06 -7.99
C ARG A 64 -18.82 3.91 -9.28
N GLY A 65 -19.50 3.43 -10.34
CA GLY A 65 -18.91 3.25 -11.65
C GLY A 65 -17.94 2.07 -11.77
N PHE A 66 -17.93 1.15 -10.82
CA PHE A 66 -17.11 -0.07 -10.87
C PHE A 66 -17.41 -0.89 -12.15
N ILE A 67 -16.34 -1.28 -12.85
CA ILE A 67 -16.40 -2.08 -14.08
C ILE A 67 -15.83 -3.47 -13.83
N ALA A 68 -14.57 -3.55 -13.39
CA ALA A 68 -13.88 -4.82 -13.24
C ALA A 68 -12.76 -4.73 -12.18
N ARG A 69 -12.44 -5.89 -11.58
CA ARG A 69 -11.37 -6.04 -10.59
C ARG A 69 -10.24 -6.88 -11.19
N PRO A 70 -8.97 -6.45 -11.07
CA PRO A 70 -7.82 -7.29 -11.38
C PRO A 70 -7.63 -8.38 -10.34
N SER A 71 -6.93 -9.44 -10.70
CA SER A 71 -6.53 -10.54 -9.82
C SER A 71 -5.09 -10.98 -10.13
N GLY A 72 -4.50 -11.79 -9.24
CA GLY A 72 -3.15 -12.30 -9.42
C GLY A 72 -2.08 -11.28 -9.01
N LYS A 73 -0.92 -11.33 -9.67
CA LYS A 73 0.28 -10.61 -9.24
C LYS A 73 0.88 -9.77 -10.35
N ILE A 74 1.41 -8.61 -9.99
CA ILE A 74 2.33 -7.84 -10.81
C ILE A 74 3.74 -8.26 -10.42
N LEU A 75 4.55 -8.66 -11.40
CA LEU A 75 5.92 -9.11 -11.18
C LEU A 75 6.90 -8.10 -11.76
N THR A 76 8.05 -7.99 -11.11
CA THR A 76 9.24 -7.31 -11.66
C THR A 76 9.91 -8.17 -12.73
N ALA A 77 10.86 -7.60 -13.47
CA ALA A 77 11.59 -8.30 -14.52
C ALA A 77 12.38 -9.52 -14.03
N ASP A 78 12.80 -9.54 -12.76
CA ASP A 78 13.48 -10.67 -12.11
C ASP A 78 12.52 -11.72 -11.53
N GLY A 79 11.19 -11.53 -11.69
CA GLY A 79 10.16 -12.43 -11.19
C GLY A 79 9.74 -12.20 -9.73
N SER A 80 10.27 -11.18 -9.06
CA SER A 80 9.83 -10.82 -7.71
C SER A 80 8.40 -10.25 -7.74
N VAL A 81 7.64 -10.49 -6.66
CA VAL A 81 6.28 -9.94 -6.55
C VAL A 81 6.35 -8.47 -6.19
N LEU A 82 5.90 -7.61 -7.11
CA LEU A 82 5.76 -6.17 -6.87
C LEU A 82 4.42 -5.84 -6.17
N HIS A 83 3.34 -6.45 -6.64
CA HIS A 83 2.00 -6.28 -6.07
C HIS A 83 1.22 -7.59 -6.18
N ASP A 84 0.41 -7.89 -5.16
CA ASP A 84 -0.46 -9.07 -5.12
C ASP A 84 -1.88 -8.62 -4.80
N PHE A 85 -2.76 -8.62 -5.80
CA PHE A 85 -4.15 -8.21 -5.63
C PHE A 85 -4.95 -9.12 -4.70
N ASP A 86 -4.51 -10.38 -4.55
CA ASP A 86 -5.21 -11.36 -3.76
C ASP A 86 -4.74 -11.39 -2.29
N ALA A 87 -3.60 -10.75 -1.98
CA ALA A 87 -3.03 -10.70 -0.63
C ALA A 87 -3.92 -9.97 0.40
N TYR A 88 -4.82 -9.11 -0.07
CA TYR A 88 -5.65 -8.25 0.79
C TYR A 88 -7.09 -8.76 0.96
N GLN A 89 -7.39 -9.97 0.54
CA GLN A 89 -8.74 -10.57 0.66
C GLN A 89 -9.21 -10.71 2.11
N PHE A 90 -8.27 -10.73 3.08
CA PHE A 90 -8.59 -10.76 4.51
C PHE A 90 -9.21 -9.47 5.04
N ILE A 91 -9.15 -8.36 4.27
CA ILE A 91 -9.72 -7.06 4.66
C ILE A 91 -11.23 -7.11 4.39
N GLU A 92 -11.96 -7.66 5.35
CA GLU A 92 -13.41 -7.80 5.32
C GLU A 92 -14.02 -7.76 6.73
N GLY A 93 -15.30 -7.45 6.82
CA GLY A 93 -16.04 -7.50 8.08
C GLY A 93 -15.58 -6.49 9.13
N LYS A 94 -15.69 -6.89 10.40
CA LYS A 94 -15.37 -6.06 11.56
C LYS A 94 -13.85 -5.96 11.76
N ALA A 95 -13.39 -4.80 12.24
CA ALA A 95 -11.99 -4.60 12.63
C ALA A 95 -11.54 -5.65 13.66
N PRO A 96 -10.37 -6.28 13.48
CA PRO A 96 -9.73 -7.04 14.53
C PRO A 96 -9.44 -6.17 15.75
N ASP A 97 -9.45 -6.74 16.95
CA ASP A 97 -9.25 -6.00 18.19
C ASP A 97 -7.90 -5.28 18.28
N THR A 98 -6.89 -5.77 17.56
CA THR A 98 -5.55 -5.18 17.44
C THR A 98 -5.46 -3.99 16.49
N VAL A 99 -6.51 -3.73 15.69
CA VAL A 99 -6.51 -2.70 14.66
C VAL A 99 -7.45 -1.56 15.03
N ASN A 100 -6.96 -0.32 14.84
CA ASN A 100 -7.81 0.85 15.02
C ASN A 100 -9.01 0.79 14.05
N PRO A 101 -10.26 0.94 14.52
CA PRO A 101 -11.45 0.77 13.70
C PRO A 101 -11.56 1.78 12.55
N SER A 102 -11.02 3.00 12.71
CA SER A 102 -10.94 3.99 11.63
C SER A 102 -9.97 3.55 10.54
N LEU A 103 -8.81 3.00 10.92
CA LEU A 103 -7.84 2.45 9.96
C LEU A 103 -8.43 1.26 9.20
N TRP A 104 -9.16 0.38 9.91
CA TRP A 104 -9.83 -0.76 9.26
C TRP A 104 -10.88 -0.31 8.25
N ARG A 105 -11.71 0.69 8.64
CA ARG A 105 -12.68 1.29 7.72
C ARG A 105 -12.00 1.86 6.47
N HIS A 106 -10.87 2.55 6.63
CA HIS A 106 -10.09 3.05 5.52
C HIS A 106 -9.54 1.91 4.64
N ALA A 107 -9.04 0.84 5.25
CA ALA A 107 -8.59 -0.35 4.50
C ALA A 107 -9.73 -0.99 3.70
N LEU A 108 -10.94 -1.09 4.27
CA LEU A 108 -12.13 -1.58 3.57
C LEU A 108 -12.52 -0.70 2.36
N LEU A 109 -12.36 0.63 2.47
CA LEU A 109 -12.57 1.56 1.36
C LEU A 109 -11.49 1.37 0.27
N ASN A 110 -10.22 1.25 0.65
CA ASN A 110 -9.12 0.99 -0.29
C ASN A 110 -9.22 -0.39 -0.95
N ALA A 111 -9.89 -1.36 -0.30
CA ALA A 111 -10.19 -2.65 -0.90
C ALA A 111 -11.21 -2.57 -2.05
N GLN A 112 -11.81 -1.40 -2.30
CA GLN A 112 -12.64 -1.11 -3.48
C GLN A 112 -11.76 -0.66 -4.64
N PHE A 113 -10.89 -1.54 -5.13
CA PHE A 113 -9.95 -1.26 -6.22
C PHE A 113 -10.39 -1.89 -7.55
N GLY A 114 -9.83 -1.44 -8.66
CA GLY A 114 -10.10 -1.93 -10.00
C GLY A 114 -10.21 -0.82 -11.05
N LEU A 115 -10.98 -1.09 -12.10
CA LEU A 115 -11.34 -0.13 -13.14
C LEU A 115 -12.73 0.45 -12.86
N PHE A 116 -12.81 1.77 -12.92
CA PHE A 116 -14.05 2.52 -12.67
C PHE A 116 -14.34 3.50 -13.79
N LYS A 117 -15.61 3.64 -14.15
CA LYS A 117 -16.10 4.74 -14.97
C LYS A 117 -16.44 5.91 -14.05
N VAL A 118 -15.69 7.00 -14.16
CA VAL A 118 -15.90 8.22 -13.36
C VAL A 118 -17.05 9.04 -13.93
N THR A 119 -17.03 9.23 -15.25
CA THR A 119 -18.10 9.85 -16.05
C THR A 119 -17.95 9.38 -17.51
N ASP A 120 -18.78 9.86 -18.42
CA ASP A 120 -18.68 9.51 -19.83
C ASP A 120 -17.30 9.89 -20.39
N GLY A 121 -16.64 8.91 -20.99
CA GLY A 121 -15.28 9.07 -21.54
C GLY A 121 -14.16 9.22 -20.52
N VAL A 122 -14.42 9.10 -19.20
CA VAL A 122 -13.39 9.19 -18.17
C VAL A 122 -13.40 7.95 -17.29
N TYR A 123 -12.26 7.29 -17.21
CA TYR A 123 -12.06 6.05 -16.45
C TYR A 123 -10.89 6.18 -15.49
N GLN A 124 -10.89 5.40 -14.40
CA GLN A 124 -9.82 5.42 -13.43
C GLN A 124 -9.45 4.00 -13.00
N LEU A 125 -8.15 3.71 -13.01
CA LEU A 125 -7.55 2.49 -12.48
C LEU A 125 -7.06 2.80 -11.07
N ARG A 126 -7.62 2.09 -10.09
CA ARG A 126 -7.35 2.28 -8.65
C ARG A 126 -6.76 1.02 -8.06
N GLY A 127 -5.79 1.17 -7.15
CA GLY A 127 -5.21 0.07 -6.38
C GLY A 127 -4.19 -0.80 -7.12
N PHE A 128 -3.64 -0.34 -8.24
CA PHE A 128 -2.49 -0.97 -8.90
C PHE A 128 -1.16 -0.52 -8.28
N ASP A 129 -1.20 0.61 -7.58
CA ASP A 129 -0.08 1.26 -6.90
C ASP A 129 -0.66 2.24 -5.85
N VAL A 130 0.19 3.07 -5.21
CA VAL A 130 -0.23 4.11 -4.26
C VAL A 130 -1.01 5.24 -4.93
N ALA A 131 -0.69 5.58 -6.19
CA ALA A 131 -1.42 6.53 -7.01
C ALA A 131 -2.45 5.83 -7.92
N ASN A 132 -3.22 6.61 -8.67
CA ASN A 132 -4.18 6.12 -9.65
C ASN A 132 -3.78 6.58 -11.06
N ILE A 133 -4.20 5.82 -12.08
CA ILE A 133 -4.17 6.27 -13.48
C ILE A 133 -5.57 6.70 -13.88
N THR A 134 -5.68 7.87 -14.51
CA THR A 134 -6.93 8.31 -15.12
C THR A 134 -6.81 8.30 -16.64
N LEU A 135 -7.79 7.70 -17.31
CA LEU A 135 -7.89 7.63 -18.75
C LEU A 135 -9.02 8.54 -19.21
N VAL A 136 -8.69 9.48 -20.12
CA VAL A 136 -9.67 10.32 -20.79
C VAL A 136 -9.76 9.91 -22.26
N GLU A 137 -10.95 9.58 -22.70
CA GLU A 137 -11.20 9.14 -24.06
C GLU A 137 -11.13 10.32 -25.03
N GLY A 138 -10.10 10.34 -25.87
CA GLY A 138 -9.97 11.28 -26.99
C GLY A 138 -10.58 10.73 -28.28
N LYS A 139 -10.60 11.55 -29.32
CA LYS A 139 -11.10 11.15 -30.65
C LYS A 139 -10.29 10.03 -31.29
N THR A 140 -8.99 9.99 -31.03
CA THR A 140 -8.02 9.09 -31.69
C THR A 140 -7.35 8.11 -30.73
N GLY A 141 -7.52 8.26 -29.43
CA GLY A 141 -6.91 7.40 -28.41
C GLY A 141 -7.08 7.94 -27.01
N TRP A 142 -6.30 7.41 -26.08
CA TRP A 142 -6.34 7.80 -24.68
C TRP A 142 -5.43 8.98 -24.37
N ILE A 143 -5.93 9.93 -23.60
CA ILE A 143 -5.12 10.88 -22.85
C ILE A 143 -4.99 10.27 -21.45
N VAL A 144 -3.77 9.97 -21.03
CA VAL A 144 -3.48 9.35 -19.74
C VAL A 144 -3.00 10.42 -18.78
N VAL A 145 -3.59 10.45 -17.57
CA VAL A 145 -3.16 11.35 -16.49
C VAL A 145 -2.54 10.51 -15.39
N ASP A 146 -1.27 10.81 -15.10
CA ASP A 146 -0.34 10.10 -14.20
C ASP A 146 -0.01 8.67 -14.66
N ALA A 147 1.09 8.11 -14.10
CA ALA A 147 1.67 6.87 -14.60
C ALA A 147 2.12 5.90 -13.52
N LEU A 148 1.70 6.08 -12.27
CA LEU A 148 2.12 5.24 -11.14
C LEU A 148 3.64 5.31 -10.85
N THR A 149 4.10 4.50 -9.87
CA THR A 149 5.49 4.52 -9.39
C THR A 149 6.43 3.75 -10.31
N SER A 150 5.97 2.62 -10.89
CA SER A 150 6.83 1.71 -11.64
C SER A 150 6.28 1.40 -13.03
N ARG A 151 7.22 1.07 -13.94
CA ARG A 151 6.89 0.59 -15.28
C ARG A 151 5.96 -0.62 -15.24
N GLU A 152 6.21 -1.55 -14.34
CA GLU A 152 5.46 -2.80 -14.22
C GLU A 152 4.03 -2.56 -13.75
N SER A 153 3.84 -1.69 -12.73
CA SER A 153 2.50 -1.30 -12.24
C SER A 153 1.71 -0.60 -13.34
N ALA A 154 2.33 0.36 -14.03
CA ALA A 154 1.68 1.10 -15.11
C ALA A 154 1.34 0.21 -16.32
N ALA A 155 2.27 -0.66 -16.72
CA ALA A 155 2.03 -1.61 -17.82
C ALA A 155 0.88 -2.58 -17.50
N ALA A 156 0.83 -3.10 -16.27
CA ALA A 156 -0.24 -3.97 -15.82
C ALA A 156 -1.60 -3.25 -15.80
N ALA A 157 -1.64 -2.01 -15.30
CA ALA A 157 -2.83 -1.18 -15.29
C ALA A 157 -3.34 -0.88 -16.71
N MET A 158 -2.45 -0.49 -17.62
CA MET A 158 -2.80 -0.22 -19.00
C MET A 158 -3.25 -1.49 -19.76
N ALA A 159 -2.58 -2.63 -19.53
CA ALA A 159 -3.01 -3.91 -20.09
C ALA A 159 -4.41 -4.30 -19.62
N PHE A 160 -4.69 -4.14 -18.32
CA PHE A 160 -6.02 -4.38 -17.77
C PHE A 160 -7.08 -3.44 -18.38
N ALA A 161 -6.76 -2.16 -18.52
CA ALA A 161 -7.66 -1.21 -19.16
C ALA A 161 -7.97 -1.58 -20.62
N ARG A 162 -6.95 -1.95 -21.42
CA ARG A 162 -7.13 -2.40 -22.81
C ARG A 162 -8.03 -3.62 -22.91
N GLN A 163 -7.87 -4.57 -21.99
CA GLN A 163 -8.72 -5.77 -21.92
C GLN A 163 -10.19 -5.42 -21.70
N GLN A 164 -10.49 -4.42 -20.87
CA GLN A 164 -11.87 -4.08 -20.49
C GLN A 164 -12.53 -3.04 -21.41
N LEU A 165 -11.75 -2.10 -21.95
CA LEU A 165 -12.25 -0.94 -22.70
C LEU A 165 -11.94 -1.00 -24.21
N GLY A 166 -11.15 -2.00 -24.63
CA GLY A 166 -10.64 -2.11 -25.98
C GLY A 166 -9.26 -1.44 -26.14
N ASP A 167 -8.55 -1.87 -27.17
CA ASP A 167 -7.21 -1.37 -27.46
C ASP A 167 -7.29 -0.04 -28.22
N LYS A 168 -6.75 1.00 -27.60
CA LYS A 168 -6.62 2.34 -28.18
C LYS A 168 -5.21 2.86 -27.91
N PRO A 169 -4.59 3.58 -28.86
CA PRO A 169 -3.28 4.18 -28.63
C PRO A 169 -3.34 5.24 -27.53
N VAL A 170 -2.22 5.48 -26.85
CA VAL A 170 -2.05 6.63 -25.98
C VAL A 170 -1.61 7.81 -26.84
N THR A 171 -2.38 8.89 -26.83
CA THR A 171 -2.11 10.10 -27.63
C THR A 171 -1.51 11.23 -26.82
N ALA A 172 -1.61 11.16 -25.49
CA ALA A 172 -0.94 12.08 -24.57
C ALA A 172 -0.77 11.42 -23.21
N LEU A 173 0.33 11.75 -22.53
CA LEU A 173 0.59 11.43 -21.13
C LEU A 173 0.85 12.75 -20.39
N VAL A 174 0.07 13.01 -19.35
CA VAL A 174 0.11 14.23 -18.54
C VAL A 174 0.45 13.88 -17.11
N PHE A 175 1.41 14.55 -16.52
CA PHE A 175 1.77 14.40 -15.12
C PHE A 175 1.18 15.55 -14.31
N THR A 176 0.48 15.22 -13.23
CA THR A 176 -0.10 16.23 -12.34
C THR A 176 0.97 16.96 -11.54
N HIS A 177 2.01 16.25 -11.11
CA HIS A 177 3.13 16.80 -10.35
C HIS A 177 4.35 15.86 -10.36
N SER A 178 5.44 16.27 -9.70
CA SER A 178 6.76 15.64 -9.77
C SER A 178 7.03 14.54 -8.74
N HIS A 179 6.03 14.03 -8.04
CA HIS A 179 6.23 12.86 -7.18
C HIS A 179 6.34 11.58 -8.02
N ALA A 180 7.21 10.66 -7.58
CA ALA A 180 7.57 9.46 -8.36
C ALA A 180 6.38 8.54 -8.67
N ASP A 181 5.41 8.47 -7.78
CA ASP A 181 4.18 7.69 -7.94
C ASP A 181 3.21 8.26 -9.00
N HIS A 182 3.54 9.41 -9.61
CA HIS A 182 2.76 10.02 -10.68
C HIS A 182 3.47 9.99 -12.04
N PHE A 183 4.80 9.79 -12.10
CA PHE A 183 5.53 9.74 -13.37
C PHE A 183 6.45 8.53 -13.54
N GLY A 184 6.83 7.83 -12.45
CA GLY A 184 7.86 6.79 -12.50
C GLY A 184 7.54 5.62 -13.44
N GLY A 185 6.27 5.32 -13.63
CA GLY A 185 5.78 4.28 -14.53
C GLY A 185 5.56 4.72 -15.99
N ALA A 186 5.98 5.92 -16.41
CA ALA A 186 5.71 6.47 -17.75
C ALA A 186 6.01 5.49 -18.89
N LEU A 187 7.14 4.76 -18.84
CA LEU A 187 7.51 3.75 -19.82
C LEU A 187 6.64 2.47 -19.80
N GLY A 188 5.74 2.34 -18.85
CA GLY A 188 4.71 1.32 -18.82
C GLY A 188 3.40 1.78 -19.48
N VAL A 189 3.22 3.10 -19.61
CA VAL A 189 2.09 3.72 -20.33
C VAL A 189 2.37 3.84 -21.81
N ILE A 190 3.54 4.38 -22.16
CA ILE A 190 4.06 4.55 -23.52
C ILE A 190 5.36 3.77 -23.66
N GLY A 191 5.62 3.18 -24.84
CA GLY A 191 6.90 2.54 -25.14
C GLY A 191 8.05 3.54 -25.19
N ALA A 192 9.29 3.06 -24.98
CA ALA A 192 10.48 3.91 -25.06
C ALA A 192 10.65 4.56 -26.45
N ASP A 193 10.12 3.91 -27.49
CA ASP A 193 10.17 4.40 -28.89
C ASP A 193 9.04 5.40 -29.21
N GLU A 194 8.10 5.61 -28.29
CA GLU A 194 6.96 6.51 -28.41
C GLU A 194 7.12 7.78 -27.53
N ALA A 195 8.20 7.88 -26.76
CA ALA A 195 8.45 8.93 -25.77
C ALA A 195 9.19 10.16 -26.35
#